data_72e5ed78d698c957b8a51b9f7e8066e7
#
_entry.id   72e5ed78d698c957b8a51b9f7e8066e7
#
_cell.length_a   1.000
_cell.length_b   1.000
_cell.length_c   1.000
_cell.angle_alpha   90.00
_cell.angle_beta   90.00
_cell.angle_gamma   90.00
#
_symmetry.space_group_name_H-M   'P 1'
#
loop_
_entity.id
_entity.type
_entity.pdbx_description
1 polymer ?
#
loop_
_entity_poly.entity_id
_entity_poly.type
_entity_poly.pdbx_seq_one_letter_code
_entity_poly.pdbx_strand_id
1 'polypeptide(L)'
;MTRAELHLHLEGAVEPETLRELDPTLTEEELNIALRYSNFAGFIQSYVWVNRKLRGPADYALISRRLFERLAAQRICYAEVTLSAGVILWKKQDLGAIFDALANEAARSPVPIRWILDATRQWGADAAAPVFEFAAEHIRDGVVAIGIGGIEAEGPALWFRDLYAKARDRGLRLTCHAGETTDAQSIWDALAIGAERIGHGIRAVHDEKLLAHLRDHDIPLEICISSNVRTGAVASLDEHPVRRLFDAGVPIILNTDDPALFECTLESEYDLAASAFGFTPDELDAVAVNSLKYAFCRDAR
;
A
#
# COMPACT_ATOMS: atom_id res chain seq x y z
N MET A 1 13.43 17.75 -3.00
CA MET A 1 12.93 16.88 -1.91
C MET A 1 13.14 15.43 -2.29
N THR A 2 13.89 14.66 -1.49
CA THR A 2 14.08 13.21 -1.69
C THR A 2 12.97 12.47 -0.99
N ARG A 3 12.25 11.57 -1.69
CA ARG A 3 11.05 10.90 -1.18
C ARG A 3 11.13 9.40 -1.45
N ALA A 4 10.60 8.61 -0.53
CA ALA A 4 10.32 7.18 -0.72
C ALA A 4 8.82 6.94 -0.82
N GLU A 5 8.42 5.88 -1.51
CA GLU A 5 7.05 5.39 -1.60
C GLU A 5 6.94 4.10 -0.78
N LEU A 6 6.13 4.07 0.27
CA LEU A 6 6.09 2.96 1.23
C LEU A 6 4.74 2.24 1.30
N HIS A 7 3.71 2.78 0.62
CA HIS A 7 2.39 2.19 0.54
C HIS A 7 1.87 2.30 -0.91
N LEU A 8 2.20 1.30 -1.70
CA LEU A 8 1.97 1.27 -3.14
C LEU A 8 1.67 -0.17 -3.57
N HIS A 9 0.48 -0.41 -4.13
CA HIS A 9 0.07 -1.71 -4.64
C HIS A 9 0.45 -1.88 -6.11
N LEU A 10 1.16 -2.98 -6.42
CA LEU A 10 1.61 -3.26 -7.78
C LEU A 10 0.44 -3.35 -8.77
N GLU A 11 -0.62 -4.06 -8.38
CA GLU A 11 -1.77 -4.32 -9.24
C GLU A 11 -2.62 -3.06 -9.44
N GLY A 12 -2.68 -2.17 -8.47
CA GLY A 12 -3.38 -0.89 -8.56
C GLY A 12 -2.60 0.21 -9.26
N ALA A 13 -1.34 -0.08 -9.60
CA ALA A 13 -0.48 0.80 -10.38
C ALA A 13 -0.53 0.51 -11.90
N VAL A 14 -1.42 -0.38 -12.37
CA VAL A 14 -1.51 -0.76 -13.78
C VAL A 14 -2.33 0.25 -14.57
N GLU A 15 -1.65 1.07 -15.38
CA GLU A 15 -2.29 2.10 -16.19
C GLU A 15 -3.09 1.52 -17.37
N PRO A 16 -4.09 2.27 -17.90
CA PRO A 16 -4.91 1.85 -19.04
C PRO A 16 -4.10 1.43 -20.27
N GLU A 17 -2.99 2.09 -20.55
CA GLU A 17 -2.08 1.76 -21.65
C GLU A 17 -1.43 0.38 -21.43
N THR A 18 -1.01 0.09 -20.22
CA THR A 18 -0.43 -1.22 -19.87
C THR A 18 -1.50 -2.32 -19.90
N LEU A 19 -2.75 -2.01 -19.52
CA LEU A 19 -3.86 -2.95 -19.67
C LEU A 19 -4.10 -3.32 -21.15
N ARG A 20 -3.95 -2.35 -22.08
CA ARG A 20 -4.03 -2.62 -23.53
C ARG A 20 -2.84 -3.42 -24.05
N GLU A 21 -1.64 -3.27 -23.45
CA GLU A 21 -0.51 -4.15 -23.78
C GLU A 21 -0.78 -5.60 -23.35
N LEU A 22 -1.40 -5.80 -22.18
CA LEU A 22 -1.78 -7.12 -21.65
C LEU A 22 -2.92 -7.78 -22.44
N ASP A 23 -3.86 -6.96 -22.89
CA ASP A 23 -5.04 -7.39 -23.63
C ASP A 23 -5.37 -6.37 -24.74
N PRO A 24 -4.81 -6.54 -25.96
CA PRO A 24 -5.03 -5.61 -27.08
C PRO A 24 -6.48 -5.57 -27.59
N THR A 25 -7.35 -6.43 -27.10
CA THR A 25 -8.77 -6.42 -27.47
C THR A 25 -9.60 -5.43 -26.67
N LEU A 26 -9.03 -4.88 -25.58
CA LEU A 26 -9.73 -3.93 -24.71
C LEU A 26 -10.04 -2.63 -25.43
N THR A 27 -11.33 -2.29 -25.45
CA THR A 27 -11.80 -1.01 -25.94
C THR A 27 -11.67 0.09 -24.88
N GLU A 28 -11.67 1.34 -25.30
CA GLU A 28 -11.68 2.48 -24.39
C GLU A 28 -12.95 2.51 -23.52
N GLU A 29 -14.09 2.11 -24.09
CA GLU A 29 -15.36 2.03 -23.36
C GLU A 29 -15.30 0.99 -22.24
N GLU A 30 -14.76 -0.21 -22.49
CA GLU A 30 -14.58 -1.25 -21.48
C GLU A 30 -13.67 -0.80 -20.35
N LEU A 31 -12.54 -0.13 -20.65
CA LEU A 31 -11.64 0.44 -19.66
C LEU A 31 -12.33 1.50 -18.80
N ASN A 32 -13.05 2.43 -19.45
CA ASN A 32 -13.78 3.49 -18.74
C ASN A 32 -14.86 2.94 -17.81
N ILE A 33 -15.53 1.85 -18.21
CA ILE A 33 -16.53 1.18 -17.36
C ILE A 33 -15.86 0.46 -16.20
N ALA A 34 -14.81 -0.30 -16.48
CA ALA A 34 -14.14 -1.15 -15.49
C ALA A 34 -13.35 -0.35 -14.42
N LEU A 35 -12.82 0.82 -14.79
CA LEU A 35 -12.01 1.66 -13.91
C LEU A 35 -12.79 2.80 -13.24
N ARG A 36 -14.09 2.94 -13.55
CA ARG A 36 -14.95 3.97 -12.94
C ARG A 36 -15.70 3.41 -11.73
N TYR A 37 -15.53 4.06 -10.60
CA TYR A 37 -16.21 3.71 -9.34
C TYR A 37 -16.50 4.99 -8.52
N SER A 38 -17.33 4.87 -7.47
CA SER A 38 -17.74 5.98 -6.62
C SER A 38 -17.71 5.65 -5.13
N ASN A 39 -17.26 4.45 -4.77
CA ASN A 39 -17.16 3.99 -3.39
C ASN A 39 -16.20 2.81 -3.28
N PHE A 40 -15.89 2.41 -2.05
CA PHE A 40 -14.95 1.33 -1.75
C PHE A 40 -15.31 -0.01 -2.43
N ALA A 41 -16.59 -0.40 -2.43
CA ALA A 41 -17.02 -1.65 -3.06
C ALA A 41 -16.80 -1.63 -4.59
N GLY A 42 -17.05 -0.49 -5.24
CA GLY A 42 -16.76 -0.28 -6.66
C GLY A 42 -15.26 -0.29 -6.94
N PHE A 43 -14.45 0.33 -6.08
CA PHE A 43 -12.99 0.27 -6.16
C PHE A 43 -12.49 -1.19 -6.12
N ILE A 44 -12.95 -1.99 -5.16
CA ILE A 44 -12.60 -3.42 -5.08
C ILE A 44 -12.98 -4.18 -6.35
N GLN A 45 -14.13 -3.85 -6.99
CA GLN A 45 -14.51 -4.46 -8.27
C GLN A 45 -13.54 -4.09 -9.39
N SER A 46 -13.12 -2.83 -9.48
CA SER A 46 -12.11 -2.37 -10.43
C SER A 46 -10.76 -3.06 -10.20
N TYR A 47 -10.31 -3.13 -8.95
CA TYR A 47 -9.09 -3.82 -8.56
C TYR A 47 -9.12 -5.30 -8.94
N VAL A 48 -10.21 -6.01 -8.64
CA VAL A 48 -10.42 -7.41 -9.04
C VAL A 48 -10.42 -7.56 -10.56
N TRP A 49 -11.02 -6.62 -11.29
CA TRP A 49 -11.06 -6.65 -12.75
C TRP A 49 -9.63 -6.51 -13.33
N VAL A 50 -8.80 -5.58 -12.83
CA VAL A 50 -7.39 -5.46 -13.20
C VAL A 50 -6.64 -6.77 -12.91
N ASN A 51 -6.79 -7.31 -11.71
CA ASN A 51 -6.15 -8.57 -11.31
C ASN A 51 -6.50 -9.76 -12.23
N ARG A 52 -7.71 -9.79 -12.81
CA ARG A 52 -8.09 -10.85 -13.77
C ARG A 52 -7.32 -10.78 -15.08
N LYS A 53 -6.74 -9.63 -15.43
CA LYS A 53 -5.91 -9.47 -16.63
C LYS A 53 -4.49 -10.02 -16.43
N LEU A 54 -4.04 -10.18 -15.18
CA LEU A 54 -2.71 -10.69 -14.84
C LEU A 54 -2.73 -12.23 -14.79
N ARG A 55 -2.16 -12.89 -15.78
CA ARG A 55 -2.28 -14.34 -16.00
C ARG A 55 -1.07 -15.15 -15.56
N GLY A 56 0.09 -14.49 -15.39
CA GLY A 56 1.31 -15.19 -15.00
C GLY A 56 2.57 -14.31 -15.02
N PRO A 57 3.76 -14.92 -14.89
CA PRO A 57 5.02 -14.22 -14.67
C PRO A 57 5.34 -13.10 -15.66
N ALA A 58 5.02 -13.31 -16.95
CA ALA A 58 5.29 -12.31 -17.99
C ALA A 58 4.45 -11.02 -17.80
N ASP A 59 3.18 -11.16 -17.39
CA ASP A 59 2.29 -10.04 -17.15
C ASP A 59 2.76 -9.25 -15.92
N TYR A 60 3.15 -9.96 -14.83
CA TYR A 60 3.69 -9.34 -13.62
C TYR A 60 5.04 -8.65 -13.88
N ALA A 61 5.92 -9.23 -14.71
CA ALA A 61 7.16 -8.57 -15.15
C ALA A 61 6.88 -7.27 -15.93
N LEU A 62 5.88 -7.28 -16.83
CA LEU A 62 5.51 -6.10 -17.58
C LEU A 62 5.02 -4.96 -16.67
N ILE A 63 4.05 -5.24 -15.78
CA ILE A 63 3.49 -4.21 -14.92
C ILE A 63 4.51 -3.64 -13.93
N SER A 64 5.40 -4.49 -13.39
CA SER A 64 6.45 -4.03 -12.49
C SER A 64 7.47 -3.13 -13.21
N ARG A 65 7.89 -3.50 -14.41
CA ARG A 65 8.78 -2.65 -15.23
C ARG A 65 8.16 -1.28 -15.49
N ARG A 66 6.89 -1.22 -15.89
CA ARG A 66 6.16 0.04 -16.13
C ARG A 66 6.06 0.88 -14.85
N LEU A 67 5.77 0.25 -13.72
CA LEU A 67 5.77 0.93 -12.44
C LEU A 67 7.15 1.52 -12.11
N PHE A 68 8.23 0.73 -12.21
CA PHE A 68 9.58 1.19 -11.85
C PHE A 68 10.07 2.33 -12.75
N GLU A 69 9.71 2.31 -14.04
CA GLU A 69 9.96 3.43 -14.97
C GLU A 69 9.28 4.73 -14.47
N ARG A 70 8.03 4.64 -13.99
CA ARG A 70 7.29 5.79 -13.44
C ARG A 70 7.85 6.29 -12.11
N LEU A 71 8.23 5.38 -11.21
CA LEU A 71 8.88 5.76 -9.95
C LEU A 71 10.20 6.53 -10.22
N ALA A 72 10.98 6.06 -11.18
CA ALA A 72 12.20 6.75 -11.59
C ALA A 72 11.93 8.14 -12.21
N ALA A 73 10.90 8.25 -13.06
CA ALA A 73 10.49 9.52 -13.66
C ALA A 73 10.06 10.54 -12.60
N GLN A 74 9.42 10.11 -11.53
CA GLN A 74 9.04 10.91 -10.36
C GLN A 74 10.22 11.19 -9.39
N ARG A 75 11.43 10.68 -9.70
CA ARG A 75 12.62 10.81 -8.84
C ARG A 75 12.43 10.24 -7.43
N ILE A 76 11.65 9.19 -7.32
CA ILE A 76 11.51 8.42 -6.08
C ILE A 76 12.82 7.68 -5.84
N CYS A 77 13.38 7.80 -4.64
CA CYS A 77 14.71 7.25 -4.35
C CYS A 77 14.67 5.82 -3.81
N TYR A 78 13.48 5.35 -3.36
CA TYR A 78 13.26 4.04 -2.78
C TYR A 78 11.76 3.73 -2.76
N ALA A 79 11.38 2.47 -3.00
CA ALA A 79 9.99 2.06 -2.88
C ALA A 79 9.82 0.69 -2.21
N GLU A 80 8.78 0.58 -1.39
CA GLU A 80 8.25 -0.69 -0.88
C GLU A 80 6.93 -0.96 -1.57
N VAL A 81 6.96 -1.96 -2.48
CA VAL A 81 5.82 -2.28 -3.33
C VAL A 81 5.07 -3.47 -2.75
N THR A 82 3.79 -3.29 -2.51
CA THR A 82 2.90 -4.35 -2.03
C THR A 82 2.46 -5.23 -3.19
N LEU A 83 2.64 -6.54 -3.03
CA LEU A 83 2.16 -7.58 -3.94
C LEU A 83 0.99 -8.32 -3.30
N SER A 84 -0.14 -8.40 -3.98
CA SER A 84 -1.32 -9.18 -3.55
C SER A 84 -1.08 -10.68 -3.68
N ALA A 85 -0.10 -11.21 -2.95
CA ALA A 85 0.30 -12.62 -3.01
C ALA A 85 -0.86 -13.56 -2.64
N GLY A 86 -1.75 -13.15 -1.74
CA GLY A 86 -2.97 -13.89 -1.43
C GLY A 86 -3.88 -14.08 -2.65
N VAL A 87 -4.02 -13.06 -3.50
CA VAL A 87 -4.81 -13.13 -4.74
C VAL A 87 -4.16 -14.07 -5.76
N ILE A 88 -2.83 -14.04 -5.89
CA ILE A 88 -2.08 -14.94 -6.77
C ILE A 88 -2.34 -16.40 -6.39
N LEU A 89 -2.23 -16.73 -5.09
CA LEU A 89 -2.51 -18.07 -4.58
C LEU A 89 -3.97 -18.48 -4.77
N TRP A 90 -4.92 -17.57 -4.51
CA TRP A 90 -6.35 -17.83 -4.72
C TRP A 90 -6.66 -18.13 -6.21
N LYS A 91 -6.00 -17.43 -7.14
CA LYS A 91 -6.08 -17.68 -8.58
C LYS A 91 -5.39 -18.99 -9.00
N LYS A 92 -4.74 -19.69 -8.05
CA LYS A 92 -3.92 -20.91 -8.30
C LYS A 92 -2.79 -20.68 -9.30
N GLN A 93 -2.24 -19.48 -9.30
CA GLN A 93 -1.05 -19.13 -10.07
C GLN A 93 0.21 -19.54 -9.30
N ASP A 94 1.31 -19.73 -10.02
CA ASP A 94 2.61 -20.04 -9.43
C ASP A 94 3.23 -18.77 -8.84
N LEU A 95 3.10 -18.59 -7.51
CA LEU A 95 3.64 -17.44 -6.79
C LEU A 95 5.17 -17.37 -6.89
N GLY A 96 5.85 -18.52 -6.86
CA GLY A 96 7.31 -18.61 -6.99
C GLY A 96 7.77 -18.06 -8.34
N ALA A 97 7.22 -18.58 -9.44
CA ALA A 97 7.58 -18.13 -10.78
C ALA A 97 7.22 -16.66 -11.03
N ILE A 98 6.11 -16.17 -10.46
CA ILE A 98 5.74 -14.74 -10.52
C ILE A 98 6.75 -13.90 -9.73
N PHE A 99 7.09 -14.29 -8.51
CA PHE A 99 8.02 -13.55 -7.67
C PHE A 99 9.45 -13.53 -8.27
N ASP A 100 9.91 -14.62 -8.87
CA ASP A 100 11.17 -14.65 -9.61
C ASP A 100 11.20 -13.61 -10.74
N ALA A 101 10.10 -13.49 -11.49
CA ALA A 101 9.98 -12.49 -12.55
C ALA A 101 10.02 -11.06 -11.98
N LEU A 102 9.33 -10.81 -10.87
CA LEU A 102 9.32 -9.53 -10.16
C LEU A 102 10.71 -9.17 -9.60
N ALA A 103 11.40 -10.12 -8.98
CA ALA A 103 12.75 -9.93 -8.44
C ALA A 103 13.76 -9.60 -9.55
N ASN A 104 13.63 -10.27 -10.72
CA ASN A 104 14.46 -9.96 -11.89
C ASN A 104 14.24 -8.54 -12.43
N GLU A 105 13.00 -8.04 -12.47
CA GLU A 105 12.72 -6.66 -12.88
C GLU A 105 13.19 -5.66 -11.80
N ALA A 106 13.02 -5.96 -10.52
CA ALA A 106 13.51 -5.14 -9.42
C ALA A 106 15.04 -4.98 -9.43
N ALA A 107 15.77 -6.06 -9.77
CA ALA A 107 17.22 -6.03 -9.89
C ALA A 107 17.74 -5.10 -11.03
N ARG A 108 16.87 -4.79 -12.01
CA ARG A 108 17.18 -3.89 -13.15
C ARG A 108 16.63 -2.48 -12.93
N SER A 109 15.83 -2.28 -11.90
CA SER A 109 15.20 -1.00 -11.62
C SER A 109 16.25 0.07 -11.24
N PRO A 110 16.15 1.31 -11.76
CA PRO A 110 16.98 2.41 -11.30
C PRO A 110 16.60 2.89 -9.89
N VAL A 111 15.42 2.50 -9.39
CA VAL A 111 14.95 2.76 -8.03
C VAL A 111 15.10 1.48 -7.21
N PRO A 112 15.74 1.50 -6.04
CA PRO A 112 15.77 0.36 -5.13
C PRO A 112 14.36 -0.04 -4.72
N ILE A 113 13.98 -1.28 -5.05
CA ILE A 113 12.65 -1.84 -4.76
C ILE A 113 12.76 -2.89 -3.65
N ARG A 114 11.79 -2.86 -2.75
CA ARG A 114 11.54 -3.93 -1.76
C ARG A 114 10.07 -4.34 -1.82
N TRP A 115 9.79 -5.53 -1.33
CA TRP A 115 8.47 -6.13 -1.45
C TRP A 115 7.81 -6.29 -0.10
N ILE A 116 6.52 -5.95 -0.05
CA ILE A 116 5.60 -6.29 1.03
C ILE A 116 4.64 -7.34 0.47
N LEU A 117 4.55 -8.52 1.09
CA LEU A 117 3.61 -9.54 0.63
C LEU A 117 2.31 -9.44 1.42
N ASP A 118 1.23 -9.18 0.70
CA ASP A 118 -0.08 -8.92 1.28
C ASP A 118 -1.02 -10.13 1.18
N ALA A 119 -1.72 -10.40 2.28
CA ALA A 119 -2.78 -11.40 2.32
C ALA A 119 -4.15 -10.73 2.39
N THR A 120 -5.12 -11.28 1.66
CA THR A 120 -6.49 -10.78 1.63
C THR A 120 -7.21 -11.15 2.93
N ARG A 121 -7.44 -10.17 3.79
CA ARG A 121 -7.84 -10.37 5.19
C ARG A 121 -9.18 -11.08 5.40
N GLN A 122 -10.18 -10.83 4.54
CA GLN A 122 -11.49 -11.48 4.64
C GLN A 122 -11.46 -12.98 4.32
N TRP A 123 -10.35 -13.51 3.80
CA TRP A 123 -10.18 -14.96 3.60
C TRP A 123 -9.61 -15.67 4.83
N GLY A 124 -9.25 -14.92 5.87
CA GLY A 124 -8.84 -15.44 7.17
C GLY A 124 -7.39 -15.89 7.26
N ALA A 125 -7.00 -16.30 8.47
CA ALA A 125 -5.61 -16.63 8.80
C ALA A 125 -5.08 -17.86 8.03
N ASP A 126 -5.91 -18.85 7.79
CA ASP A 126 -5.50 -20.06 7.05
C ASP A 126 -5.10 -19.75 5.60
N ALA A 127 -5.79 -18.80 4.95
CA ALA A 127 -5.45 -18.34 3.62
C ALA A 127 -4.20 -17.43 3.62
N ALA A 128 -3.94 -16.71 4.70
CA ALA A 128 -2.77 -15.85 4.85
C ALA A 128 -1.49 -16.62 5.19
N ALA A 129 -1.59 -17.76 5.88
CA ALA A 129 -0.43 -18.52 6.33
C ALA A 129 0.57 -18.84 5.20
N PRO A 130 0.16 -19.38 4.03
CA PRO A 130 1.12 -19.67 2.94
C PRO A 130 1.76 -18.40 2.35
N VAL A 131 1.07 -17.24 2.38
CA VAL A 131 1.66 -15.95 1.95
C VAL A 131 2.81 -15.56 2.87
N PHE A 132 2.61 -15.63 4.18
CA PHE A 132 3.61 -15.21 5.16
C PHE A 132 4.77 -16.21 5.28
N GLU A 133 4.51 -17.48 5.05
CA GLU A 133 5.56 -18.50 4.92
C GLU A 133 6.46 -18.19 3.71
N PHE A 134 5.86 -17.96 2.56
CA PHE A 134 6.58 -17.58 1.34
C PHE A 134 7.38 -16.29 1.55
N ALA A 135 6.79 -15.27 2.17
CA ALA A 135 7.47 -14.01 2.48
C ALA A 135 8.75 -14.24 3.31
N ALA A 136 8.67 -15.09 4.34
CA ALA A 136 9.79 -15.39 5.21
C ALA A 136 10.91 -16.21 4.54
N GLU A 137 10.61 -16.96 3.49
CA GLU A 137 11.58 -17.68 2.68
C GLU A 137 12.34 -16.76 1.70
N HIS A 138 11.73 -15.59 1.33
CA HIS A 138 12.25 -14.69 0.31
C HIS A 138 12.78 -13.34 0.85
N ILE A 139 13.13 -13.29 2.14
CA ILE A 139 13.76 -12.09 2.75
C ILE A 139 15.04 -11.69 2.00
N ARG A 140 15.85 -12.66 1.58
CA ARG A 140 17.10 -12.40 0.84
C ARG A 140 16.86 -11.92 -0.58
N ASP A 141 15.67 -12.16 -1.12
CA ASP A 141 15.24 -11.77 -2.46
C ASP A 141 14.50 -10.42 -2.46
N GLY A 142 14.55 -9.72 -1.33
CA GLY A 142 14.04 -8.34 -1.21
C GLY A 142 12.67 -8.21 -0.56
N VAL A 143 12.09 -9.28 -0.01
CA VAL A 143 10.90 -9.18 0.83
C VAL A 143 11.29 -8.60 2.19
N VAL A 144 10.66 -7.49 2.58
CA VAL A 144 10.97 -6.80 3.85
C VAL A 144 9.85 -6.91 4.87
N ALA A 145 8.61 -7.08 4.41
CA ALA A 145 7.45 -7.08 5.30
C ALA A 145 6.31 -7.97 4.80
N ILE A 146 5.39 -8.20 5.70
CA ILE A 146 4.04 -8.71 5.40
C ILE A 146 2.99 -7.66 5.71
N GLY A 147 1.84 -7.75 5.04
CA GLY A 147 0.66 -6.94 5.28
C GLY A 147 -0.64 -7.75 5.19
N ILE A 148 -1.72 -7.14 5.61
CA ILE A 148 -3.09 -7.56 5.33
C ILE A 148 -3.89 -6.39 4.80
N GLY A 149 -4.53 -6.56 3.65
CA GLY A 149 -5.42 -5.60 3.01
C GLY A 149 -6.76 -6.23 2.66
N GLY A 150 -7.64 -5.46 2.01
CA GLY A 150 -8.98 -5.89 1.60
C GLY A 150 -10.08 -5.34 2.48
N ILE A 151 -11.19 -6.08 2.67
CA ILE A 151 -12.39 -5.58 3.37
C ILE A 151 -12.17 -5.60 4.88
N GLU A 152 -11.88 -4.42 5.44
CA GLU A 152 -11.47 -4.25 6.84
C GLU A 152 -12.50 -4.82 7.82
N ALA A 153 -13.80 -4.58 7.59
CA ALA A 153 -14.87 -5.05 8.45
C ALA A 153 -15.07 -6.58 8.45
N GLU A 154 -14.61 -7.27 7.41
CA GLU A 154 -14.80 -8.72 7.24
C GLU A 154 -13.59 -9.55 7.71
N GLY A 155 -12.47 -8.91 8.06
CA GLY A 155 -11.24 -9.59 8.48
C GLY A 155 -10.51 -8.82 9.58
N PRO A 156 -10.99 -8.85 10.85
CA PRO A 156 -10.32 -8.16 11.95
C PRO A 156 -8.86 -8.54 12.10
N ALA A 157 -7.99 -7.55 12.36
CA ALA A 157 -6.55 -7.76 12.47
C ALA A 157 -6.17 -8.82 13.51
N LEU A 158 -6.93 -8.92 14.59
CA LEU A 158 -6.67 -9.89 15.66
C LEU A 158 -6.70 -11.36 15.21
N TRP A 159 -7.34 -11.68 14.09
CA TRP A 159 -7.33 -13.05 13.54
C TRP A 159 -5.92 -13.47 13.08
N PHE A 160 -5.02 -12.54 12.82
CA PHE A 160 -3.68 -12.77 12.27
C PHE A 160 -2.57 -12.69 13.34
N ARG A 161 -2.91 -12.55 14.62
CA ARG A 161 -1.96 -12.35 15.73
C ARG A 161 -0.81 -13.36 15.71
N ASP A 162 -1.11 -14.63 15.64
CA ASP A 162 -0.09 -15.69 15.69
C ASP A 162 0.78 -15.72 14.43
N LEU A 163 0.19 -15.38 13.27
CA LEU A 163 0.92 -15.30 12.01
C LEU A 163 1.88 -14.10 12.01
N TYR A 164 1.44 -12.94 12.50
CA TYR A 164 2.28 -11.75 12.64
C TYR A 164 3.44 -11.99 13.60
N ALA A 165 3.18 -12.63 14.75
CA ALA A 165 4.23 -13.00 15.68
C ALA A 165 5.28 -13.92 15.03
N LYS A 166 4.85 -14.97 14.32
CA LYS A 166 5.75 -15.88 13.59
C LYS A 166 6.56 -15.17 12.51
N ALA A 167 5.92 -14.28 11.74
CA ALA A 167 6.60 -13.51 10.69
C ALA A 167 7.70 -12.61 11.26
N ARG A 168 7.40 -11.89 12.37
CA ARG A 168 8.37 -11.08 13.09
C ARG A 168 9.54 -11.93 13.62
N ASP A 169 9.27 -13.09 14.22
CA ASP A 169 10.30 -13.98 14.75
C ASP A 169 11.22 -14.52 13.65
N ARG A 170 10.75 -14.54 12.39
CA ARG A 170 11.54 -14.88 11.20
C ARG A 170 12.26 -13.68 10.58
N GLY A 171 12.09 -12.47 11.12
CA GLY A 171 12.83 -11.27 10.72
C GLY A 171 12.07 -10.36 9.73
N LEU A 172 10.79 -10.63 9.44
CA LEU A 172 9.96 -9.75 8.65
C LEU A 172 9.45 -8.56 9.47
N ARG A 173 9.30 -7.41 8.80
CA ARG A 173 8.61 -6.25 9.35
C ARG A 173 7.10 -6.39 9.12
N LEU A 174 6.32 -5.60 9.83
CA LEU A 174 4.87 -5.78 9.93
C LEU A 174 4.15 -4.47 9.60
N THR A 175 3.30 -4.48 8.57
CA THR A 175 2.34 -3.40 8.29
C THR A 175 0.91 -3.94 8.28
N CYS A 176 -0.08 -3.06 8.41
CA CYS A 176 -1.49 -3.46 8.43
C CYS A 176 -2.36 -2.30 7.97
N HIS A 177 -3.23 -2.50 6.98
CA HIS A 177 -4.31 -1.57 6.70
C HIS A 177 -5.28 -1.55 7.88
N ALA A 178 -5.50 -0.38 8.49
CA ALA A 178 -6.41 -0.25 9.62
C ALA A 178 -6.93 1.19 9.76
N GLY A 179 -8.18 1.32 10.19
CA GLY A 179 -8.80 2.63 10.36
C GLY A 179 -8.98 3.42 9.07
N GLU A 180 -9.18 2.72 7.96
CA GLU A 180 -9.57 3.30 6.68
C GLU A 180 -11.09 3.34 6.56
N THR A 181 -11.74 2.18 6.58
CA THR A 181 -13.18 2.02 6.35
C THR A 181 -13.97 1.68 7.61
N THR A 182 -13.31 1.31 8.70
CA THR A 182 -13.91 1.02 10.00
C THR A 182 -13.66 2.15 11.01
N ASP A 183 -13.26 1.85 12.24
CA ASP A 183 -13.08 2.82 13.32
C ASP A 183 -11.65 2.81 13.92
N ALA A 184 -11.41 3.61 14.95
CA ALA A 184 -10.12 3.68 15.64
C ALA A 184 -9.75 2.36 16.35
N GLN A 185 -10.72 1.51 16.71
CA GLN A 185 -10.44 0.21 17.34
C GLN A 185 -9.66 -0.71 16.40
N SER A 186 -9.93 -0.65 15.11
CA SER A 186 -9.17 -1.42 14.11
C SER A 186 -7.68 -1.08 14.13
N ILE A 187 -7.31 0.18 14.40
CA ILE A 187 -5.91 0.59 14.54
C ILE A 187 -5.31 0.01 15.84
N TRP A 188 -6.06 0.05 16.95
CA TRP A 188 -5.63 -0.63 18.18
C TRP A 188 -5.42 -2.13 17.99
N ASP A 189 -6.27 -2.78 17.21
CA ASP A 189 -6.16 -4.19 16.89
C ASP A 189 -4.91 -4.47 16.02
N ALA A 190 -4.61 -3.60 15.06
CA ALA A 190 -3.38 -3.68 14.26
C ALA A 190 -2.12 -3.50 15.12
N LEU A 191 -2.13 -2.54 16.04
CA LEU A 191 -1.04 -2.36 17.01
C LEU A 191 -0.88 -3.59 17.93
N ALA A 192 -2.00 -4.19 18.36
CA ALA A 192 -1.99 -5.35 19.24
C ALA A 192 -1.43 -6.62 18.59
N ILE A 193 -1.41 -6.71 17.24
CA ILE A 193 -0.74 -7.79 16.52
C ILE A 193 0.71 -7.45 16.16
N GLY A 194 1.17 -6.22 16.47
CA GLY A 194 2.55 -5.79 16.32
C GLY A 194 2.83 -5.03 15.03
N ALA A 195 1.83 -4.46 14.36
CA ALA A 195 2.06 -3.60 13.21
C ALA A 195 2.96 -2.41 13.59
N GLU A 196 3.99 -2.17 12.77
CA GLU A 196 5.01 -1.14 13.00
C GLU A 196 4.70 0.13 12.19
N ARG A 197 3.92 -0.01 11.12
CA ARG A 197 3.30 1.07 10.34
C ARG A 197 1.84 0.71 10.10
N ILE A 198 1.01 1.73 10.04
CA ILE A 198 -0.44 1.57 9.82
C ILE A 198 -0.81 2.14 8.46
N GLY A 199 -1.29 1.28 7.56
CA GLY A 199 -1.87 1.72 6.29
C GLY A 199 -3.11 2.58 6.56
N HIS A 200 -3.17 3.75 5.96
CA HIS A 200 -4.15 4.82 6.15
C HIS A 200 -4.22 5.37 7.57
N GLY A 201 -4.86 4.68 8.49
CA GLY A 201 -4.98 5.11 9.89
C GLY A 201 -5.82 6.37 10.12
N ILE A 202 -6.60 6.83 9.14
CA ILE A 202 -7.30 8.13 9.17
C ILE A 202 -8.32 8.25 10.29
N ARG A 203 -8.84 7.14 10.79
CA ARG A 203 -9.81 7.11 11.91
C ARG A 203 -9.16 7.35 13.28
N ALA A 204 -7.82 7.38 13.36
CA ALA A 204 -7.13 7.75 14.60
C ALA A 204 -7.55 9.14 15.12
N VAL A 205 -7.95 10.04 14.22
CA VAL A 205 -8.41 11.39 14.55
C VAL A 205 -9.63 11.43 15.49
N HIS A 206 -10.33 10.33 15.66
CA HIS A 206 -11.50 10.21 16.52
C HIS A 206 -11.19 9.63 17.92
N ASP A 207 -9.90 9.33 18.22
CA ASP A 207 -9.47 8.78 19.49
C ASP A 207 -8.19 9.51 19.98
N GLU A 208 -8.34 10.43 20.94
CA GLU A 208 -7.22 11.20 21.50
C GLU A 208 -6.16 10.33 22.17
N LYS A 209 -6.55 9.17 22.75
CA LYS A 209 -5.60 8.24 23.36
C LYS A 209 -4.77 7.53 22.29
N LEU A 210 -5.40 7.21 21.16
CA LEU A 210 -4.71 6.63 20.03
C LEU A 210 -3.75 7.62 19.40
N LEU A 211 -4.15 8.88 19.20
CA LEU A 211 -3.26 9.94 18.71
C LEU A 211 -2.02 10.10 19.61
N ALA A 212 -2.24 10.15 20.92
CA ALA A 212 -1.14 10.23 21.89
C ALA A 212 -0.25 8.99 21.82
N HIS A 213 -0.83 7.80 21.71
CA HIS A 213 -0.08 6.54 21.60
C HIS A 213 0.79 6.49 20.35
N LEU A 214 0.22 6.80 19.18
CA LEU A 214 0.96 6.82 17.90
C LEU A 214 2.13 7.80 17.95
N ARG A 215 1.90 9.02 18.45
CA ARG A 215 2.95 10.03 18.63
C ARG A 215 4.04 9.57 19.60
N ASP A 216 3.66 9.14 20.80
CA ASP A 216 4.61 8.85 21.90
C ASP A 216 5.44 7.59 21.64
N HIS A 217 4.94 6.66 20.78
CA HIS A 217 5.64 5.46 20.37
C HIS A 217 6.25 5.56 18.96
N ASP A 218 6.19 6.75 18.32
CA ASP A 218 6.77 7.02 17.01
C ASP A 218 6.24 6.07 15.90
N ILE A 219 4.93 5.77 15.93
CA ILE A 219 4.30 4.85 14.96
C ILE A 219 3.68 5.65 13.82
N PRO A 220 4.16 5.49 12.56
CA PRO A 220 3.70 6.29 11.45
C PRO A 220 2.40 5.76 10.83
N LEU A 221 1.62 6.71 10.30
CA LEU A 221 0.48 6.46 9.42
C LEU A 221 0.88 6.66 7.96
N GLU A 222 0.54 5.70 7.12
CA GLU A 222 0.77 5.72 5.66
C GLU A 222 -0.46 6.36 4.99
N ILE A 223 -0.46 7.68 4.89
CA ILE A 223 -1.61 8.47 4.41
C ILE A 223 -1.64 8.49 2.88
N CYS A 224 -2.80 8.18 2.31
CA CYS A 224 -3.08 8.16 0.88
C CYS A 224 -4.31 9.06 0.62
N ILE A 225 -4.10 10.37 0.43
CA ILE A 225 -5.17 11.38 0.41
C ILE A 225 -6.15 11.10 -0.73
N SER A 226 -5.64 10.93 -1.94
CA SER A 226 -6.46 10.66 -3.13
C SER A 226 -7.25 9.36 -3.00
N SER A 227 -6.63 8.30 -2.50
CA SER A 227 -7.27 7.01 -2.21
C SER A 227 -8.46 7.18 -1.27
N ASN A 228 -8.24 7.82 -0.12
CA ASN A 228 -9.26 7.96 0.92
C ASN A 228 -10.50 8.75 0.44
N VAL A 229 -10.30 9.72 -0.45
CA VAL A 229 -11.41 10.48 -1.06
C VAL A 229 -12.08 9.65 -2.17
N ARG A 230 -11.31 9.04 -3.06
CA ARG A 230 -11.83 8.28 -4.22
C ARG A 230 -12.59 7.02 -3.82
N THR A 231 -12.16 6.35 -2.74
CA THR A 231 -12.86 5.19 -2.16
C THR A 231 -14.09 5.58 -1.35
N GLY A 232 -14.22 6.86 -0.99
CA GLY A 232 -15.29 7.34 -0.10
C GLY A 232 -15.02 7.00 1.38
N ALA A 233 -13.81 6.59 1.73
CA ALA A 233 -13.39 6.47 3.13
C ALA A 233 -13.48 7.83 3.84
N VAL A 234 -13.26 8.91 3.09
CA VAL A 234 -13.55 10.29 3.48
C VAL A 234 -14.52 10.89 2.47
N ALA A 235 -15.54 11.62 2.93
CA ALA A 235 -16.62 12.09 2.08
C ALA A 235 -16.18 13.19 1.08
N SER A 236 -15.21 14.01 1.45
CA SER A 236 -14.65 15.06 0.60
C SER A 236 -13.21 15.38 0.99
N LEU A 237 -12.50 16.09 0.11
CA LEU A 237 -11.13 16.52 0.38
C LEU A 237 -11.07 17.42 1.64
N ASP A 238 -12.02 18.31 1.80
CA ASP A 238 -12.07 19.26 2.95
C ASP A 238 -12.25 18.53 4.30
N GLU A 239 -12.81 17.32 4.28
CA GLU A 239 -13.01 16.52 5.49
C GLU A 239 -11.83 15.58 5.80
N HIS A 240 -10.82 15.55 4.93
CA HIS A 240 -9.69 14.64 5.12
C HIS A 240 -8.84 15.03 6.34
N PRO A 241 -8.59 14.12 7.29
CA PRO A 241 -8.01 14.45 8.58
C PRO A 241 -6.48 14.66 8.59
N VAL A 242 -5.81 14.61 7.44
CA VAL A 242 -4.34 14.63 7.36
C VAL A 242 -3.70 15.79 8.12
N ARG A 243 -4.27 17.01 8.01
CA ARG A 243 -3.76 18.18 8.72
C ARG A 243 -3.89 18.00 10.24
N ARG A 244 -5.04 17.52 10.71
CA ARG A 244 -5.29 17.28 12.14
C ARG A 244 -4.37 16.20 12.71
N LEU A 245 -4.10 15.14 11.96
CA LEU A 245 -3.16 14.07 12.35
C LEU A 245 -1.74 14.63 12.50
N PHE A 246 -1.29 15.41 11.52
CA PHE A 246 0.02 16.07 11.56
C PHE A 246 0.13 17.04 12.74
N ASP A 247 -0.87 17.91 12.95
CA ASP A 247 -0.90 18.89 14.06
C ASP A 247 -0.95 18.23 15.44
N ALA A 248 -1.52 17.02 15.55
CA ALA A 248 -1.47 16.20 16.76
C ALA A 248 -0.08 15.60 17.03
N GLY A 249 0.89 15.81 16.12
CA GLY A 249 2.26 15.30 16.22
C GLY A 249 2.40 13.83 15.86
N VAL A 250 1.38 13.21 15.24
CA VAL A 250 1.46 11.83 14.74
C VAL A 250 2.40 11.81 13.53
N PRO A 251 3.38 10.90 13.47
CA PRO A 251 4.20 10.76 12.29
C PRO A 251 3.34 10.35 11.09
N ILE A 252 3.41 11.07 9.99
CA ILE A 252 2.73 10.71 8.75
C ILE A 252 3.72 10.52 7.61
N ILE A 253 3.37 9.68 6.65
CA ILE A 253 4.04 9.46 5.38
C ILE A 253 2.98 9.60 4.30
N LEU A 254 3.24 10.39 3.24
CA LEU A 254 2.35 10.46 2.08
C LEU A 254 2.69 9.37 1.09
N ASN A 255 1.67 8.71 0.55
CA ASN A 255 1.77 7.59 -0.38
C ASN A 255 0.61 7.61 -1.38
N THR A 256 0.69 6.77 -2.42
CA THR A 256 -0.30 6.77 -3.51
C THR A 256 -1.31 5.63 -3.46
N ASP A 257 -0.99 4.53 -2.74
CA ASP A 257 -1.82 3.32 -2.64
C ASP A 257 -1.98 2.60 -4.00
N ASP A 258 -3.01 2.91 -4.78
CA ASP A 258 -3.28 2.35 -6.12
C ASP A 258 -3.25 3.48 -7.18
N PRO A 259 -2.07 4.02 -7.55
CA PRO A 259 -1.96 5.30 -8.26
C PRO A 259 -2.67 5.35 -9.62
N ALA A 260 -2.76 4.24 -10.35
CA ALA A 260 -3.47 4.22 -11.63
C ALA A 260 -5.00 4.23 -11.44
N LEU A 261 -5.50 3.57 -10.37
CA LEU A 261 -6.92 3.55 -10.04
C LEU A 261 -7.38 4.86 -9.41
N PHE A 262 -6.49 5.55 -8.67
CA PHE A 262 -6.80 6.83 -8.03
C PHE A 262 -6.37 8.05 -8.87
N GLU A 263 -5.76 7.82 -10.05
CA GLU A 263 -5.29 8.87 -10.96
C GLU A 263 -4.37 9.87 -10.26
N CYS A 264 -3.44 9.37 -9.45
CA CYS A 264 -2.51 10.17 -8.65
C CYS A 264 -1.06 9.76 -8.84
N THR A 265 -0.17 10.62 -8.36
CA THR A 265 1.27 10.39 -8.24
C THR A 265 1.71 10.81 -6.85
N LEU A 266 2.88 10.37 -6.39
CA LEU A 266 3.39 10.85 -5.11
C LEU A 266 3.59 12.38 -5.12
N GLU A 267 3.97 12.96 -6.25
CA GLU A 267 4.08 14.41 -6.39
C GLU A 267 2.73 15.10 -6.18
N SER A 268 1.64 14.58 -6.81
CA SER A 268 0.31 15.15 -6.63
C SER A 268 -0.24 15.01 -5.20
N GLU A 269 0.15 13.97 -4.45
CA GLU A 269 -0.21 13.85 -3.03
C GLU A 269 0.44 14.95 -2.18
N TYR A 270 1.71 15.28 -2.46
CA TYR A 270 2.38 16.41 -1.81
C TYR A 270 1.78 17.76 -2.22
N ASP A 271 1.41 17.92 -3.49
CA ASP A 271 0.74 19.14 -3.99
C ASP A 271 -0.65 19.32 -3.34
N LEU A 272 -1.40 18.24 -3.13
CA LEU A 272 -2.66 18.25 -2.38
C LEU A 272 -2.43 18.64 -0.92
N ALA A 273 -1.42 18.10 -0.27
CA ALA A 273 -1.09 18.46 1.11
C ALA A 273 -0.77 19.97 1.21
N ALA A 274 -0.02 20.53 0.27
CA ALA A 274 0.26 21.96 0.22
C ALA A 274 -0.99 22.80 -0.04
N SER A 275 -1.70 22.50 -1.13
CA SER A 275 -2.76 23.38 -1.67
C SER A 275 -4.08 23.29 -0.92
N ALA A 276 -4.47 22.08 -0.50
CA ALA A 276 -5.76 21.85 0.17
C ALA A 276 -5.65 21.91 1.70
N PHE A 277 -4.49 21.52 2.27
CA PHE A 277 -4.33 21.39 3.72
C PHE A 277 -3.32 22.38 4.31
N GLY A 278 -2.74 23.26 3.48
CA GLY A 278 -1.88 24.34 3.93
C GLY A 278 -0.55 23.87 4.53
N PHE A 279 -0.05 22.71 4.13
CA PHE A 279 1.29 22.30 4.54
C PHE A 279 2.33 23.25 3.96
N THR A 280 3.20 23.74 4.83
CA THR A 280 4.34 24.56 4.43
C THR A 280 5.43 23.72 3.77
N PRO A 281 6.38 24.32 3.01
CA PRO A 281 7.51 23.58 2.47
C PRO A 281 8.33 22.83 3.53
N ASP A 282 8.56 23.44 4.69
CA ASP A 282 9.31 22.81 5.78
C ASP A 282 8.57 21.60 6.38
N GLU A 283 7.23 21.66 6.49
CA GLU A 283 6.41 20.54 6.93
C GLU A 283 6.42 19.40 5.90
N LEU A 284 6.35 19.72 4.60
CA LEU A 284 6.46 18.73 3.53
C LEU A 284 7.84 18.09 3.47
N ASP A 285 8.92 18.84 3.73
CA ASP A 285 10.26 18.28 3.88
C ASP A 285 10.34 17.32 5.07
N ALA A 286 9.70 17.65 6.21
CA ALA A 286 9.62 16.74 7.35
C ALA A 286 8.85 15.45 7.02
N VAL A 287 7.74 15.54 6.28
CA VAL A 287 6.98 14.36 5.80
C VAL A 287 7.82 13.53 4.83
N ALA A 288 8.59 14.16 3.95
CA ALA A 288 9.50 13.46 3.04
C ALA A 288 10.61 12.72 3.82
N VAL A 289 11.18 13.34 4.85
CA VAL A 289 12.16 12.70 5.74
C VAL A 289 11.54 11.49 6.45
N ASN A 290 10.28 11.57 6.86
CA ASN A 290 9.57 10.44 7.45
C ASN A 290 9.53 9.24 6.50
N SER A 291 9.33 9.44 5.19
CA SER A 291 9.30 8.32 4.22
C SER A 291 10.61 7.52 4.22
N LEU A 292 11.74 8.18 4.45
CA LEU A 292 13.04 7.53 4.57
C LEU A 292 13.28 6.94 5.96
N LYS A 293 12.83 7.65 7.01
CA LYS A 293 13.00 7.22 8.42
C LYS A 293 12.28 5.90 8.69
N TYR A 294 11.07 5.76 8.18
CA TYR A 294 10.19 4.61 8.45
C TYR A 294 10.25 3.52 7.37
N ALA A 295 11.10 3.66 6.35
CA ALA A 295 11.39 2.58 5.42
C ALA A 295 11.91 1.35 6.17
N PHE A 296 11.41 0.17 5.83
CA PHE A 296 11.78 -1.09 6.49
C PHE A 296 13.19 -1.57 6.14
N CYS A 297 13.74 -1.12 5.01
CA CYS A 297 15.11 -1.39 4.64
C CYS A 297 16.04 -0.26 5.08
N ARG A 298 17.15 -0.60 5.75
CA ARG A 298 18.16 0.38 6.17
C ARG A 298 18.97 0.96 4.99
N ASP A 299 18.97 0.28 3.85
CA ASP A 299 19.68 0.72 2.64
C ASP A 299 18.97 1.89 1.92
N ALA A 300 17.80 2.31 2.42
CA ALA A 300 17.06 3.49 1.96
C ALA A 300 17.59 4.82 2.57
N ARG A 301 18.57 4.76 3.48
CA ARG A 301 19.09 5.92 4.22
C ARG A 301 20.37 6.46 3.65
#